data_4bda15f61c05bce5d85adda45c260cfe
#
_entry.id   4bda15f61c05bce5d85adda45c260cfe
#
_cell.length_a   1.000
_cell.length_b   1.000
_cell.length_c   1.000
_cell.angle_alpha   90.00
_cell.angle_beta   90.00
_cell.angle_gamma   90.00
#
_symmetry.space_group_name_H-M   'P 1'
#
loop_
_entity.id
_entity.type
_entity.pdbx_description
1 polymer ?
#
loop_
_entity_poly.entity_id
_entity_poly.type
_entity_poly.pdbx_seq_one_letter_code
_entity_poly.pdbx_strand_id
1 'polypeptide(L)'
;MSTTPAASSSQPRVVGLVFGGASGEHDVSIRSAATVLRGLSGGVNSTRYRVVAFYIDRQGRWWGDDIAREVLSSGQARPDAGGRSGFCGLPDGALEVEVWYPVLHGPNGEDGTIQGLFCLMQLPFVGSGVLGSAVGMDKLAMKAAFAAAGLPQGPYRPLLAAELEQGEALLEQLEAELGYPCFIKPANLGSSVGITKATNRSELKSGLELAASHDQRLLVEKGLEVRELECAVLGREQLQASVLGEVRFEADWYDYETKYSSGSSETLIPAPLPGPVSEEVRRLAVLAVQAVGAGGLSRVDFFYEESSGQLLINEINTLPGFTSQSMYPMLWSESGIPLEELVHQLVELAR
;
A
#
# COMPACT_ATOMS: atom_id res chain seq x y z
N MET A 1 28.81 -48.69 7.03
CA MET A 1 27.92 -48.02 8.00
C MET A 1 27.58 -46.67 7.42
N SER A 2 26.39 -46.56 6.84
CA SER A 2 25.89 -45.32 6.21
C SER A 2 25.22 -44.49 7.31
N THR A 3 25.82 -43.38 7.69
CA THR A 3 25.22 -42.41 8.59
C THR A 3 24.34 -41.50 7.78
N THR A 4 23.04 -41.74 7.82
CA THR A 4 22.03 -40.79 7.36
C THR A 4 22.16 -39.54 8.24
N PRO A 5 22.28 -38.31 7.65
CA PRO A 5 22.25 -37.11 8.47
C PRO A 5 20.86 -36.98 9.08
N ALA A 6 20.78 -36.87 10.40
CA ALA A 6 19.58 -36.53 11.11
C ALA A 6 19.09 -35.18 10.61
N ALA A 7 17.87 -35.11 10.10
CA ALA A 7 17.20 -33.87 9.83
C ALA A 7 17.12 -33.10 11.16
N SER A 8 17.80 -31.97 11.25
CA SER A 8 17.67 -31.03 12.36
C SER A 8 16.24 -30.51 12.30
N SER A 9 15.38 -30.92 13.23
CA SER A 9 14.08 -30.30 13.44
C SER A 9 14.35 -28.89 14.02
N SER A 10 14.61 -27.92 13.15
CA SER A 10 14.59 -26.53 13.56
C SER A 10 13.16 -26.20 14.05
N GLN A 11 13.06 -25.62 15.23
CA GLN A 11 11.76 -25.17 15.72
C GLN A 11 11.13 -24.21 14.70
N PRO A 12 9.81 -24.20 14.55
CA PRO A 12 9.14 -23.27 13.64
C PRO A 12 9.49 -21.82 14.00
N ARG A 13 9.87 -21.02 13.00
CA ARG A 13 10.19 -19.60 13.17
C ARG A 13 8.96 -18.83 13.65
N VAL A 14 9.12 -17.97 14.65
CA VAL A 14 8.01 -17.23 15.23
C VAL A 14 7.74 -15.96 14.42
N VAL A 15 6.59 -15.93 13.76
CA VAL A 15 6.13 -14.77 12.96
C VAL A 15 5.08 -14.00 13.73
N GLY A 16 5.34 -12.72 14.01
CA GLY A 16 4.38 -11.80 14.63
C GLY A 16 3.51 -11.12 13.57
N LEU A 17 2.30 -11.60 13.36
CA LEU A 17 1.33 -11.01 12.45
C LEU A 17 0.64 -9.82 13.12
N VAL A 18 0.93 -8.59 12.70
CA VAL A 18 0.30 -7.39 13.28
C VAL A 18 -0.63 -6.72 12.29
N PHE A 19 -1.85 -6.40 12.73
CA PHE A 19 -2.93 -5.91 11.86
C PHE A 19 -3.92 -5.00 12.62
N GLY A 20 -4.85 -4.38 11.88
CA GLY A 20 -5.82 -3.39 12.37
C GLY A 20 -5.32 -1.97 12.12
N GLY A 21 -5.02 -1.23 13.17
CA GLY A 21 -4.49 0.13 13.09
C GLY A 21 -5.55 1.23 13.21
N ALA A 22 -5.11 2.45 13.48
CA ALA A 22 -5.97 3.62 13.69
C ALA A 22 -6.36 4.35 12.38
N SER A 23 -6.10 3.75 11.22
CA SER A 23 -6.44 4.32 9.92
C SER A 23 -7.87 4.01 9.48
N GLY A 24 -8.34 4.70 8.44
CA GLY A 24 -9.63 4.39 7.78
C GLY A 24 -9.66 3.01 7.13
N GLU A 25 -8.51 2.38 6.89
CA GLU A 25 -8.39 1.07 6.25
C GLU A 25 -8.36 -0.11 7.25
N HIS A 26 -8.76 0.13 8.48
CA HIS A 26 -8.75 -0.84 9.58
C HIS A 26 -9.40 -2.19 9.21
N ASP A 27 -10.58 -2.16 8.59
CA ASP A 27 -11.33 -3.37 8.25
C ASP A 27 -10.70 -4.13 7.06
N VAL A 28 -10.05 -3.39 6.16
CA VAL A 28 -9.26 -4.00 5.06
C VAL A 28 -8.06 -4.74 5.63
N SER A 29 -7.40 -4.16 6.64
CA SER A 29 -6.29 -4.77 7.35
C SER A 29 -6.69 -6.09 8.01
N ILE A 30 -7.85 -6.17 8.69
CA ILE A 30 -8.36 -7.41 9.29
C ILE A 30 -8.54 -8.50 8.22
N ARG A 31 -9.17 -8.16 7.09
CA ARG A 31 -9.37 -9.11 5.99
C ARG A 31 -8.06 -9.55 5.32
N SER A 32 -7.13 -8.62 5.14
CA SER A 32 -5.79 -8.90 4.61
C SER A 32 -5.02 -9.84 5.54
N ALA A 33 -5.05 -9.58 6.85
CA ALA A 33 -4.38 -10.41 7.85
C ALA A 33 -4.94 -11.83 7.91
N ALA A 34 -6.25 -12.02 7.76
CA ALA A 34 -6.86 -13.34 7.66
C ALA A 34 -6.32 -14.13 6.44
N THR A 35 -6.09 -13.45 5.32
CA THR A 35 -5.48 -14.07 4.12
C THR A 35 -4.02 -14.43 4.36
N VAL A 36 -3.23 -13.52 4.95
CA VAL A 36 -1.82 -13.77 5.28
C VAL A 36 -1.71 -14.92 6.28
N LEU A 37 -2.53 -14.93 7.34
CA LEU A 37 -2.55 -16.02 8.32
C LEU A 37 -2.83 -17.37 7.65
N ARG A 38 -3.78 -17.44 6.73
CA ARG A 38 -4.08 -18.64 5.96
C ARG A 38 -2.86 -19.12 5.16
N GLY A 39 -2.16 -18.21 4.49
CA GLY A 39 -0.94 -18.53 3.74
C GLY A 39 0.22 -19.00 4.63
N LEU A 40 0.41 -18.37 5.80
CA LEU A 40 1.46 -18.75 6.76
C LEU A 40 1.15 -20.06 7.50
N SER A 41 -0.12 -20.42 7.64
CA SER A 41 -0.55 -21.64 8.35
C SER A 41 -0.89 -22.79 7.40
N GLY A 42 -0.89 -22.56 6.08
CA GLY A 42 -1.23 -23.52 5.05
C GLY A 42 -0.06 -24.40 4.61
N GLY A 43 -0.36 -25.59 4.09
CA GLY A 43 0.62 -26.46 3.47
C GLY A 43 1.89 -26.69 4.29
N VAL A 44 3.04 -26.56 3.64
CA VAL A 44 4.38 -26.73 4.26
C VAL A 44 4.67 -25.61 5.26
N ASN A 45 4.06 -24.43 5.11
CA ASN A 45 4.29 -23.28 6.00
C ASN A 45 3.83 -23.58 7.44
N SER A 46 2.84 -24.45 7.64
CA SER A 46 2.39 -24.87 8.98
C SER A 46 3.49 -25.55 9.83
N THR A 47 4.52 -26.07 9.18
CA THR A 47 5.70 -26.64 9.87
C THR A 47 6.88 -25.67 9.93
N ARG A 48 6.90 -24.64 9.08
CA ARG A 48 7.95 -23.61 9.03
C ARG A 48 7.72 -22.49 10.05
N TYR A 49 6.44 -22.14 10.28
CA TYR A 49 6.08 -20.94 11.03
C TYR A 49 5.13 -21.24 12.20
N ARG A 50 5.39 -20.58 13.32
CA ARG A 50 4.45 -20.39 14.42
C ARG A 50 3.98 -18.95 14.39
N VAL A 51 2.73 -18.72 14.04
CA VAL A 51 2.17 -17.37 13.96
C VAL A 51 1.59 -16.96 15.30
N VAL A 52 2.05 -15.82 15.82
CA VAL A 52 1.49 -15.09 16.98
C VAL A 52 0.83 -13.83 16.42
N ALA A 53 -0.45 -13.65 16.66
CA ALA A 53 -1.20 -12.53 16.11
C ALA A 53 -1.26 -11.35 17.10
N PHE A 54 -1.20 -10.13 16.57
CA PHE A 54 -1.30 -8.88 17.33
C PHE A 54 -2.28 -7.96 16.63
N TYR A 55 -3.27 -7.50 17.37
CA TYR A 55 -4.28 -6.60 16.85
C TYR A 55 -4.08 -5.20 17.40
N ILE A 56 -4.11 -4.20 16.51
CA ILE A 56 -4.13 -2.78 16.88
C ILE A 56 -5.54 -2.26 16.64
N ASP A 57 -6.21 -1.81 17.70
CA ASP A 57 -7.56 -1.28 17.58
C ASP A 57 -7.60 0.11 16.91
N ARG A 58 -8.81 0.64 16.67
CA ARG A 58 -9.00 1.96 16.04
C ARG A 58 -8.46 3.13 16.86
N GLN A 59 -8.19 2.92 18.15
CA GLN A 59 -7.57 3.88 19.04
C GLN A 59 -6.05 3.72 19.13
N GLY A 60 -5.44 2.77 18.35
CA GLY A 60 -4.00 2.52 18.31
C GLY A 60 -3.48 1.69 19.50
N ARG A 61 -4.32 1.05 20.28
CA ARG A 61 -3.92 0.16 21.39
C ARG A 61 -3.64 -1.24 20.86
N TRP A 62 -2.60 -1.86 21.38
CA TRP A 62 -2.15 -3.19 20.98
C TRP A 62 -2.76 -4.27 21.87
N TRP A 63 -3.19 -5.37 21.24
CA TRP A 63 -3.80 -6.54 21.86
C TRP A 63 -3.04 -7.80 21.43
N GLY A 64 -2.86 -8.75 22.38
CA GLY A 64 -2.16 -10.00 22.14
C GLY A 64 -2.98 -11.05 21.40
N ASP A 65 -2.40 -12.25 21.27
CA ASP A 65 -2.84 -13.33 20.39
C ASP A 65 -4.32 -13.74 20.59
N ASP A 66 -4.79 -13.85 21.84
CA ASP A 66 -6.18 -14.27 22.13
C ASP A 66 -7.20 -13.32 21.50
N ILE A 67 -7.06 -12.02 21.74
CA ILE A 67 -7.93 -10.97 21.18
C ILE A 67 -7.75 -10.87 19.68
N ALA A 68 -6.51 -10.94 19.19
CA ALA A 68 -6.21 -10.87 17.78
C ALA A 68 -6.88 -12.02 17.00
N ARG A 69 -6.86 -13.24 17.53
CA ARG A 69 -7.54 -14.40 16.93
C ARG A 69 -9.05 -14.29 16.97
N GLU A 70 -9.63 -13.73 18.02
CA GLU A 70 -11.07 -13.42 18.07
C GLU A 70 -11.47 -12.47 16.93
N VAL A 71 -10.71 -11.37 16.73
CA VAL A 71 -10.93 -10.41 15.65
C VAL A 71 -10.75 -11.07 14.28
N LEU A 72 -9.72 -11.88 14.06
CA LEU A 72 -9.50 -12.59 12.80
C LEU A 72 -10.60 -13.60 12.49
N SER A 73 -11.13 -14.29 13.50
CA SER A 73 -12.19 -15.29 13.33
C SER A 73 -13.56 -14.66 13.06
N SER A 74 -13.86 -13.53 13.71
CA SER A 74 -15.12 -12.80 13.51
C SER A 74 -15.09 -11.92 12.24
N GLY A 75 -13.90 -11.52 11.80
CA GLY A 75 -13.72 -10.53 10.72
C GLY A 75 -14.17 -9.11 11.10
N GLN A 76 -14.41 -8.84 12.38
CA GLN A 76 -14.95 -7.58 12.87
C GLN A 76 -13.99 -6.89 13.83
N ALA A 77 -13.90 -5.56 13.70
CA ALA A 77 -13.16 -4.73 14.64
C ALA A 77 -13.74 -4.86 16.05
N ARG A 78 -12.86 -4.86 17.07
CA ARG A 78 -13.26 -4.83 18.45
C ARG A 78 -13.94 -3.49 18.81
N PRO A 79 -15.03 -3.47 19.57
CA PRO A 79 -15.61 -2.25 20.11
C PRO A 79 -14.60 -1.48 20.98
N ASP A 80 -14.71 -0.16 21.03
CA ASP A 80 -13.85 0.64 21.90
C ASP A 80 -14.04 0.24 23.38
N ALA A 81 -12.95 -0.20 23.99
CA ALA A 81 -12.93 -0.59 25.40
C ALA A 81 -12.68 0.61 26.36
N GLY A 82 -12.59 1.84 25.81
CA GLY A 82 -12.20 3.03 26.57
C GLY A 82 -10.73 3.03 27.00
N GLY A 83 -10.31 4.08 27.69
CA GLY A 83 -8.94 4.24 28.18
C GLY A 83 -8.06 5.10 27.27
N ARG A 84 -6.75 5.11 27.57
CA ARG A 84 -5.76 5.91 26.82
C ARG A 84 -5.63 5.39 25.38
N SER A 85 -5.66 6.28 24.40
CA SER A 85 -5.39 5.99 23.01
C SER A 85 -3.89 5.94 22.70
N GLY A 86 -3.53 5.31 21.59
CA GLY A 86 -2.17 5.20 21.07
C GLY A 86 -1.41 3.99 21.66
N PHE A 87 -0.16 3.89 21.27
CA PHE A 87 0.74 2.83 21.71
C PHE A 87 1.04 2.97 23.22
N CYS A 88 0.70 1.95 23.98
CA CYS A 88 0.91 1.92 25.44
C CYS A 88 1.93 0.86 25.88
N GLY A 89 2.50 0.12 24.94
CA GLY A 89 3.43 -0.97 25.18
C GLY A 89 3.11 -2.19 24.34
N LEU A 90 4.03 -3.13 24.31
CA LEU A 90 3.87 -4.39 23.59
C LEU A 90 3.10 -5.39 24.47
N PRO A 91 2.14 -6.14 23.91
CA PRO A 91 1.45 -7.20 24.63
C PRO A 91 2.36 -8.41 24.84
N ASP A 92 1.93 -9.33 25.71
CA ASP A 92 2.64 -10.59 25.97
C ASP A 92 2.86 -11.37 24.66
N GLY A 93 4.00 -12.05 24.58
CA GLY A 93 4.42 -12.81 23.39
C GLY A 93 5.13 -11.97 22.31
N ALA A 94 5.10 -10.65 22.37
CA ALA A 94 5.74 -9.79 21.38
C ALA A 94 7.29 -9.92 21.39
N LEU A 95 7.87 -10.21 22.52
CA LEU A 95 9.33 -10.42 22.63
C LEU A 95 9.80 -11.82 22.19
N GLU A 96 8.87 -12.72 21.88
CA GLU A 96 9.16 -14.03 21.30
C GLU A 96 9.22 -13.99 19.76
N VAL A 97 8.75 -12.90 19.17
CA VAL A 97 8.68 -12.73 17.71
C VAL A 97 10.10 -12.65 17.14
N GLU A 98 10.36 -13.44 16.10
CA GLU A 98 11.62 -13.45 15.36
C GLU A 98 11.52 -12.66 14.04
N VAL A 99 10.31 -12.52 13.49
CA VAL A 99 9.99 -11.72 12.29
C VAL A 99 8.63 -11.10 12.42
N TRP A 100 8.55 -9.80 12.26
CA TRP A 100 7.27 -9.09 12.17
C TRP A 100 6.69 -9.12 10.77
N TYR A 101 5.40 -9.42 10.66
CA TYR A 101 4.63 -9.33 9.42
C TYR A 101 3.53 -8.27 9.59
N PRO A 102 3.82 -6.99 9.29
CA PRO A 102 2.78 -5.96 9.33
C PRO A 102 1.81 -6.13 8.16
N VAL A 103 0.53 -6.03 8.47
CA VAL A 103 -0.58 -5.97 7.52
C VAL A 103 -1.42 -4.77 7.92
N LEU A 104 -0.81 -3.60 7.82
CA LEU A 104 -1.37 -2.31 8.23
C LEU A 104 -1.41 -1.39 7.01
N HIS A 105 -2.55 -0.78 6.77
CA HIS A 105 -2.73 0.10 5.61
C HIS A 105 -2.94 1.54 6.06
N GLY A 106 -2.42 2.49 5.26
CA GLY A 106 -2.51 3.92 5.52
C GLY A 106 -1.58 4.43 6.65
N PRO A 107 -1.91 5.57 7.27
CA PRO A 107 -1.10 6.21 8.31
C PRO A 107 -0.77 5.27 9.47
N ASN A 108 0.42 5.39 10.00
CA ASN A 108 1.07 4.55 11.02
C ASN A 108 1.41 3.12 10.55
N GLY A 109 0.94 2.67 9.39
CA GLY A 109 1.24 1.38 8.81
C GLY A 109 2.22 1.45 7.65
N GLU A 110 2.03 2.42 6.74
CA GLU A 110 2.79 2.55 5.50
C GLU A 110 3.76 3.75 5.47
N ASP A 111 3.81 4.54 6.51
CA ASP A 111 4.53 5.83 6.58
C ASP A 111 5.89 5.78 7.27
N GLY A 112 6.37 4.60 7.64
CA GLY A 112 7.62 4.41 8.36
C GLY A 112 7.49 4.35 9.88
N THR A 113 6.31 4.66 10.45
CA THR A 113 6.08 4.71 11.90
C THR A 113 6.22 3.33 12.55
N ILE A 114 5.48 2.34 12.08
CA ILE A 114 5.58 0.95 12.60
C ILE A 114 6.93 0.32 12.27
N GLN A 115 7.49 0.62 11.09
CA GLN A 115 8.80 0.17 10.68
C GLN A 115 9.89 0.70 11.62
N GLY A 116 9.75 1.95 12.08
CA GLY A 116 10.63 2.54 13.08
C GLY A 116 10.59 1.80 14.42
N LEU A 117 9.41 1.35 14.86
CA LEU A 117 9.29 0.52 16.06
C LEU A 117 10.06 -0.80 15.90
N PHE A 118 9.89 -1.51 14.79
CA PHE A 118 10.59 -2.77 14.55
C PHE A 118 12.12 -2.58 14.44
N CYS A 119 12.57 -1.49 13.83
CA CYS A 119 13.99 -1.12 13.81
C CYS A 119 14.55 -0.89 15.22
N LEU A 120 13.81 -0.20 16.10
CA LEU A 120 14.20 -0.01 17.50
C LEU A 120 14.22 -1.33 18.30
N MET A 121 13.34 -2.26 17.97
CA MET A 121 13.36 -3.62 18.51
C MET A 121 14.49 -4.47 17.96
N GLN A 122 15.19 -4.03 16.91
CA GLN A 122 16.23 -4.81 16.21
C GLN A 122 15.72 -6.15 15.67
N LEU A 123 14.47 -6.17 15.21
CA LEU A 123 13.83 -7.36 14.66
C LEU A 123 13.56 -7.21 13.17
N PRO A 124 13.78 -8.27 12.39
CA PRO A 124 13.39 -8.28 10.98
C PRO A 124 11.89 -8.09 10.80
N PHE A 125 11.51 -7.46 9.69
CA PHE A 125 10.11 -7.33 9.32
C PHE A 125 9.89 -7.40 7.81
N VAL A 126 8.70 -7.85 7.44
CA VAL A 126 8.24 -7.92 6.05
C VAL A 126 7.89 -6.51 5.56
N GLY A 127 8.27 -6.21 4.33
CA GLY A 127 7.94 -4.93 3.66
C GLY A 127 9.10 -3.95 3.60
N SER A 128 8.79 -2.75 3.20
CA SER A 128 9.76 -1.66 3.03
C SER A 128 10.28 -1.17 4.38
N GLY A 129 11.52 -0.69 4.40
CA GLY A 129 12.09 -0.01 5.56
C GLY A 129 11.48 1.39 5.79
N VAL A 130 11.94 2.06 6.84
CA VAL A 130 11.44 3.39 7.26
C VAL A 130 11.46 4.39 6.10
N LEU A 131 12.59 4.52 5.39
CA LEU A 131 12.72 5.48 4.29
C LEU A 131 11.74 5.18 3.14
N GLY A 132 11.73 3.94 2.63
CA GLY A 132 10.88 3.57 1.51
C GLY A 132 9.40 3.73 1.82
N SER A 133 8.99 3.38 3.05
CA SER A 133 7.62 3.58 3.53
C SER A 133 7.26 5.07 3.59
N ALA A 134 8.09 5.90 4.22
CA ALA A 134 7.82 7.33 4.38
C ALA A 134 7.78 8.07 3.03
N VAL A 135 8.73 7.78 2.13
CA VAL A 135 8.76 8.40 0.79
C VAL A 135 7.59 7.89 -0.06
N GLY A 136 7.27 6.60 -0.01
CA GLY A 136 6.14 6.03 -0.77
C GLY A 136 4.77 6.58 -0.34
N MET A 137 4.60 6.89 0.94
CA MET A 137 3.34 7.41 1.48
C MET A 137 3.11 8.89 1.15
N ASP A 138 4.17 9.70 1.18
CA ASP A 138 4.09 11.13 0.88
C ASP A 138 4.14 11.38 -0.63
N LYS A 139 3.01 11.78 -1.21
CA LYS A 139 2.88 11.97 -2.67
C LYS A 139 3.89 12.96 -3.26
N LEU A 140 4.27 14.00 -2.53
CA LEU A 140 5.24 14.98 -3.02
C LEU A 140 6.66 14.44 -2.96
N ALA A 141 7.03 13.74 -1.89
CA ALA A 141 8.34 13.10 -1.76
C ALA A 141 8.48 11.97 -2.80
N MET A 142 7.45 11.15 -2.96
CA MET A 142 7.37 10.08 -3.97
C MET A 142 7.57 10.64 -5.39
N LYS A 143 6.80 11.67 -5.76
CA LYS A 143 6.90 12.31 -7.08
C LYS A 143 8.26 12.95 -7.32
N ALA A 144 8.87 13.55 -6.30
CA ALA A 144 10.23 14.08 -6.39
C ALA A 144 11.26 12.95 -6.63
N ALA A 145 11.12 11.82 -5.93
CA ALA A 145 11.98 10.65 -6.14
C ALA A 145 11.81 10.07 -7.55
N PHE A 146 10.58 9.95 -8.04
CA PHE A 146 10.29 9.51 -9.41
C PHE A 146 10.89 10.46 -10.46
N ALA A 147 10.76 11.77 -10.27
CA ALA A 147 11.36 12.77 -11.16
C ALA A 147 12.88 12.67 -11.19
N ALA A 148 13.53 12.50 -10.04
CA ALA A 148 14.99 12.32 -9.94
C ALA A 148 15.47 11.04 -10.64
N ALA A 149 14.64 9.99 -10.68
CA ALA A 149 14.89 8.74 -11.37
C ALA A 149 14.52 8.77 -12.87
N GLY A 150 13.99 9.90 -13.38
CA GLY A 150 13.56 10.05 -14.77
C GLY A 150 12.30 9.27 -15.12
N LEU A 151 11.47 8.92 -14.15
CA LEU A 151 10.20 8.23 -14.37
C LEU A 151 9.16 9.20 -14.92
N PRO A 152 8.41 8.82 -15.98
CA PRO A 152 7.40 9.68 -16.59
C PRO A 152 6.20 9.83 -15.68
N GLN A 153 5.78 11.07 -15.45
CA GLN A 153 4.65 11.43 -14.57
C GLN A 153 3.68 12.35 -15.31
N GLY A 154 2.41 12.32 -14.93
CA GLY A 154 1.42 13.29 -15.37
C GLY A 154 1.75 14.71 -14.85
N PRO A 155 1.22 15.77 -15.50
CA PRO A 155 1.39 17.14 -15.02
C PRO A 155 0.78 17.33 -13.63
N TYR A 156 1.53 17.98 -12.72
CA TYR A 156 1.07 18.28 -11.38
C TYR A 156 1.69 19.56 -10.82
N ARG A 157 1.02 20.14 -9.83
CA ARG A 157 1.51 21.30 -9.07
C ARG A 157 1.51 20.98 -7.57
N PRO A 158 2.68 20.99 -6.89
CA PRO A 158 2.75 20.97 -5.43
C PRO A 158 2.32 22.32 -4.86
N LEU A 159 1.64 22.32 -3.71
CA LEU A 159 1.17 23.53 -3.03
C LEU A 159 1.35 23.38 -1.51
N LEU A 160 1.47 24.52 -0.85
CA LEU A 160 1.29 24.65 0.59
C LEU A 160 -0.11 25.23 0.87
N ALA A 161 -0.77 24.80 1.93
CA ALA A 161 -2.08 25.34 2.33
C ALA A 161 -2.05 26.86 2.53
N ALA A 162 -0.92 27.43 2.96
CA ALA A 162 -0.73 28.88 3.06
C ALA A 162 -0.86 29.62 1.72
N GLU A 163 -0.61 28.95 0.58
CA GLU A 163 -0.75 29.56 -0.73
C GLU A 163 -2.22 29.87 -1.10
N LEU A 164 -3.18 29.22 -0.40
CA LEU A 164 -4.60 29.49 -0.60
C LEU A 164 -4.97 30.95 -0.29
N GLU A 165 -4.16 31.67 0.51
CA GLU A 165 -4.31 33.10 0.79
C GLU A 165 -4.19 33.97 -0.47
N GLN A 166 -3.57 33.46 -1.56
CA GLN A 166 -3.46 34.16 -2.83
C GLN A 166 -4.82 34.28 -3.56
N GLY A 167 -5.83 33.50 -3.13
CA GLY A 167 -7.19 33.57 -3.63
C GLY A 167 -7.30 33.33 -5.14
N GLU A 168 -7.96 34.25 -5.88
CA GLU A 168 -8.21 34.10 -7.31
C GLU A 168 -6.93 33.96 -8.15
N ALA A 169 -5.82 34.59 -7.75
CA ALA A 169 -4.57 34.50 -8.50
C ALA A 169 -3.99 33.08 -8.52
N LEU A 170 -4.13 32.33 -7.43
CA LEU A 170 -3.75 30.91 -7.39
C LEU A 170 -4.64 30.06 -8.30
N LEU A 171 -5.96 30.30 -8.27
CA LEU A 171 -6.91 29.56 -9.10
C LEU A 171 -6.61 29.78 -10.59
N GLU A 172 -6.36 31.01 -11.03
CA GLU A 172 -5.96 31.35 -12.40
C GLU A 172 -4.67 30.64 -12.84
N GLN A 173 -3.68 30.57 -11.95
CA GLN A 173 -2.44 29.84 -12.23
C GLN A 173 -2.68 28.33 -12.41
N LEU A 174 -3.44 27.70 -11.51
CA LEU A 174 -3.74 26.28 -11.60
C LEU A 174 -4.55 25.95 -12.87
N GLU A 175 -5.52 26.78 -13.23
CA GLU A 175 -6.28 26.62 -14.46
C GLU A 175 -5.40 26.74 -15.70
N ALA A 176 -4.47 27.70 -15.73
CA ALA A 176 -3.55 27.88 -16.84
C ALA A 176 -2.54 26.73 -16.99
N GLU A 177 -2.06 26.18 -15.86
CA GLU A 177 -1.05 25.12 -15.85
C GLU A 177 -1.65 23.71 -16.12
N LEU A 178 -2.80 23.40 -15.50
CA LEU A 178 -3.35 22.04 -15.47
C LEU A 178 -4.66 21.90 -16.24
N GLY A 179 -5.49 22.95 -16.23
CA GLY A 179 -6.86 22.90 -16.80
C GLY A 179 -7.79 21.99 -16.02
N TYR A 180 -8.91 21.62 -16.67
CA TYR A 180 -9.93 20.72 -16.12
C TYR A 180 -10.11 19.47 -16.99
N PRO A 181 -10.53 18.33 -16.40
CA PRO A 181 -10.64 18.12 -14.96
C PRO A 181 -9.25 18.09 -14.28
N CYS A 182 -9.22 18.42 -12.97
CA CYS A 182 -8.03 18.21 -12.16
C CYS A 182 -8.39 17.54 -10.83
N PHE A 183 -7.39 16.93 -10.18
CA PHE A 183 -7.54 16.21 -8.92
C PHE A 183 -6.75 16.91 -7.83
N ILE A 184 -7.41 17.23 -6.74
CA ILE A 184 -6.82 17.87 -5.57
C ILE A 184 -6.64 16.82 -4.48
N LYS A 185 -5.43 16.70 -3.92
CA LYS A 185 -5.06 15.65 -2.98
C LYS A 185 -4.26 16.23 -1.81
N PRO A 186 -4.49 15.82 -0.57
CA PRO A 186 -3.51 15.98 0.51
C PRO A 186 -2.26 15.14 0.21
N ALA A 187 -1.07 15.60 0.62
CA ALA A 187 0.18 14.91 0.29
C ALA A 187 0.31 13.56 1.01
N ASN A 188 -0.13 13.47 2.25
CA ASN A 188 0.20 12.36 3.14
C ASN A 188 -1.04 11.62 3.68
N LEU A 189 -1.94 11.19 2.78
CA LEU A 189 -3.08 10.33 3.10
C LEU A 189 -3.25 9.25 2.04
N GLY A 190 -3.71 8.06 2.49
CA GLY A 190 -4.07 6.92 1.65
C GLY A 190 -5.57 6.85 1.35
N SER A 191 -5.99 5.82 0.62
CA SER A 191 -7.39 5.43 0.37
C SER A 191 -8.31 6.54 -0.14
N SER A 192 -7.81 7.42 -0.98
CA SER A 192 -8.59 8.53 -1.57
C SER A 192 -9.23 9.50 -0.56
N VAL A 193 -8.85 9.47 0.73
CA VAL A 193 -9.36 10.40 1.74
C VAL A 193 -8.91 11.83 1.42
N GLY A 194 -9.86 12.77 1.36
CA GLY A 194 -9.59 14.18 1.05
C GLY A 194 -9.24 14.44 -0.41
N ILE A 195 -9.36 13.46 -1.31
CA ILE A 195 -9.17 13.65 -2.75
C ILE A 195 -10.49 14.13 -3.37
N THR A 196 -10.41 15.14 -4.24
CA THR A 196 -11.55 15.65 -4.99
C THR A 196 -11.21 15.83 -6.47
N LYS A 197 -12.19 15.57 -7.34
CA LYS A 197 -12.14 15.91 -8.77
C LYS A 197 -12.80 17.28 -8.96
N ALA A 198 -12.13 18.20 -9.60
CA ALA A 198 -12.69 19.49 -9.97
C ALA A 198 -12.83 19.59 -11.48
N THR A 199 -13.99 20.02 -11.95
CA THR A 199 -14.33 20.26 -13.36
C THR A 199 -14.53 21.75 -13.65
N ASN A 200 -14.50 22.57 -12.61
CA ASN A 200 -14.66 24.02 -12.68
C ASN A 200 -14.00 24.72 -11.49
N ARG A 201 -13.90 26.05 -11.54
CA ARG A 201 -13.24 26.89 -10.52
C ARG A 201 -13.86 26.74 -9.12
N SER A 202 -15.19 26.63 -9.03
CA SER A 202 -15.86 26.49 -7.74
C SER A 202 -15.47 25.16 -7.04
N GLU A 203 -15.44 24.07 -7.81
CA GLU A 203 -15.02 22.77 -7.31
C GLU A 203 -13.52 22.73 -6.96
N LEU A 204 -12.68 23.39 -7.79
CA LEU A 204 -11.25 23.53 -7.49
C LEU A 204 -11.03 24.23 -6.15
N LYS A 205 -11.72 25.36 -5.91
CA LYS A 205 -11.64 26.11 -4.66
C LYS A 205 -12.07 25.25 -3.46
N SER A 206 -13.23 24.63 -3.53
CA SER A 206 -13.76 23.78 -2.46
C SER A 206 -12.85 22.57 -2.20
N GLY A 207 -12.29 21.98 -3.26
CA GLY A 207 -11.35 20.87 -3.16
C GLY A 207 -10.05 21.26 -2.47
N LEU A 208 -9.51 22.44 -2.77
CA LEU A 208 -8.32 22.98 -2.10
C LEU A 208 -8.57 23.21 -0.61
N GLU A 209 -9.71 23.80 -0.25
CA GLU A 209 -10.12 24.01 1.15
C GLU A 209 -10.26 22.69 1.91
N LEU A 210 -10.89 21.68 1.27
CA LEU A 210 -11.02 20.35 1.86
C LEU A 210 -9.66 19.67 2.05
N ALA A 211 -8.80 19.64 1.04
CA ALA A 211 -7.49 19.04 1.14
C ALA A 211 -6.63 19.73 2.21
N ALA A 212 -6.70 21.06 2.30
CA ALA A 212 -6.00 21.86 3.32
C ALA A 212 -6.48 21.60 4.76
N SER A 213 -7.71 21.11 4.93
CA SER A 213 -8.20 20.66 6.24
C SER A 213 -7.54 19.37 6.72
N HIS A 214 -6.94 18.60 5.82
CA HIS A 214 -6.28 17.33 6.11
C HIS A 214 -4.75 17.42 6.17
N ASP A 215 -4.14 18.26 5.34
CA ASP A 215 -2.67 18.37 5.26
C ASP A 215 -2.26 19.81 4.90
N GLN A 216 -1.11 20.25 5.40
CA GLN A 216 -0.51 21.53 5.02
C GLN A 216 0.18 21.47 3.63
N ARG A 217 0.42 20.30 3.10
CA ARG A 217 1.05 20.02 1.82
C ARG A 217 0.03 19.40 0.89
N LEU A 218 -0.17 20.00 -0.25
CA LEU A 218 -1.21 19.62 -1.21
C LEU A 218 -0.60 19.33 -2.57
N LEU A 219 -1.34 18.58 -3.36
CA LEU A 219 -1.02 18.22 -4.73
C LEU A 219 -2.25 18.47 -5.60
N VAL A 220 -2.08 19.19 -6.71
CA VAL A 220 -3.08 19.26 -7.78
C VAL A 220 -2.52 18.58 -9.01
N GLU A 221 -3.26 17.63 -9.56
CA GLU A 221 -2.87 16.85 -10.74
C GLU A 221 -3.86 17.07 -11.88
N LYS A 222 -3.35 17.14 -13.09
CA LYS A 222 -4.20 17.14 -14.29
C LYS A 222 -4.96 15.83 -14.40
N GLY A 223 -6.26 15.91 -14.64
CA GLY A 223 -7.07 14.74 -14.97
C GLY A 223 -6.79 14.27 -16.39
N LEU A 224 -6.55 12.98 -16.53
CA LEU A 224 -6.21 12.34 -17.79
C LEU A 224 -7.25 11.27 -18.13
N GLU A 225 -7.50 11.06 -19.42
CA GLU A 225 -8.31 9.93 -19.90
C GLU A 225 -7.37 8.74 -20.16
N VAL A 226 -7.37 7.80 -19.22
CA VAL A 226 -6.37 6.75 -19.17
C VAL A 226 -6.96 5.39 -18.77
N ARG A 227 -6.21 4.33 -19.05
CA ARG A 227 -6.40 3.01 -18.44
C ARG A 227 -5.53 2.94 -17.18
N GLU A 228 -6.09 2.42 -16.09
CA GLU A 228 -5.38 2.24 -14.82
C GLU A 228 -4.76 0.85 -14.74
N LEU A 229 -3.43 0.79 -14.67
CA LEU A 229 -2.67 -0.45 -14.64
C LEU A 229 -1.96 -0.59 -13.31
N GLU A 230 -1.93 -1.82 -12.78
CA GLU A 230 -1.24 -2.16 -11.54
C GLU A 230 -0.21 -3.24 -11.77
N CYS A 231 0.98 -3.09 -11.18
CA CYS A 231 2.08 -4.03 -11.23
C CYS A 231 2.59 -4.34 -9.82
N ALA A 232 2.58 -5.61 -9.44
CA ALA A 232 3.17 -6.04 -8.18
C ALA A 232 4.67 -6.24 -8.32
N VAL A 233 5.45 -5.79 -7.33
CA VAL A 233 6.90 -5.98 -7.26
C VAL A 233 7.24 -6.72 -5.98
N LEU A 234 8.12 -7.72 -6.09
CA LEU A 234 8.62 -8.56 -5.00
C LEU A 234 10.13 -8.58 -5.01
N GLY A 235 10.76 -8.52 -3.84
CA GLY A 235 12.21 -8.66 -3.71
C GLY A 235 12.85 -7.45 -3.02
N ARG A 236 14.19 -7.50 -2.92
CA ARG A 236 15.01 -6.41 -2.37
C ARG A 236 16.17 -6.07 -3.29
N GLU A 237 17.23 -6.86 -3.28
CA GLU A 237 18.39 -6.69 -4.18
C GLU A 237 18.04 -7.14 -5.61
N GLN A 238 17.27 -8.21 -5.71
CA GLN A 238 16.71 -8.70 -6.96
C GLN A 238 15.20 -8.49 -6.95
N LEU A 239 14.76 -7.48 -7.67
CA LEU A 239 13.34 -7.14 -7.79
C LEU A 239 12.73 -7.87 -8.98
N GLN A 240 11.55 -8.45 -8.75
CA GLN A 240 10.74 -9.11 -9.76
C GLN A 240 9.42 -8.37 -9.91
N ALA A 241 8.96 -8.20 -11.13
CA ALA A 241 7.66 -7.63 -11.46
C ALA A 241 6.70 -8.71 -11.95
N SER A 242 5.49 -8.71 -11.47
CA SER A 242 4.41 -9.62 -11.84
C SER A 242 3.90 -9.42 -13.27
N VAL A 243 2.91 -10.20 -13.70
CA VAL A 243 1.99 -9.80 -14.76
C VAL A 243 1.26 -8.52 -14.35
N LEU A 244 0.66 -7.82 -15.31
CA LEU A 244 -0.09 -6.59 -15.03
C LEU A 244 -1.56 -6.87 -14.82
N GLY A 245 -2.20 -6.08 -13.97
CA GLY A 245 -3.63 -5.96 -13.86
C GLY A 245 -4.14 -4.63 -14.39
N GLU A 246 -5.36 -4.61 -14.85
CA GLU A 246 -6.10 -3.41 -15.21
C GLU A 246 -7.34 -3.31 -14.32
N VAL A 247 -7.60 -2.12 -13.80
CA VAL A 247 -8.85 -1.81 -13.10
C VAL A 247 -9.69 -0.93 -14.00
N ARG A 248 -10.90 -1.37 -14.32
CA ARG A 248 -11.90 -0.62 -15.10
C ARG A 248 -13.05 -0.23 -14.21
N PHE A 249 -13.49 1.00 -14.33
CA PHE A 249 -14.62 1.54 -13.57
C PHE A 249 -15.79 1.81 -14.51
N GLU A 250 -17.01 1.54 -14.03
CA GLU A 250 -18.23 1.92 -14.74
C GLU A 250 -18.57 3.42 -14.55
N ALA A 251 -17.95 4.09 -13.55
CA ALA A 251 -18.16 5.49 -13.21
C ALA A 251 -16.96 6.37 -13.61
N ASP A 252 -17.25 7.65 -13.90
CA ASP A 252 -16.24 8.64 -14.33
C ASP A 252 -15.15 8.96 -13.27
N TRP A 253 -15.20 8.32 -12.10
CA TRP A 253 -14.27 8.62 -11.00
C TRP A 253 -14.25 7.52 -9.92
N TYR A 254 -13.04 7.22 -9.41
CA TYR A 254 -12.75 6.20 -8.40
C TYR A 254 -12.58 6.83 -7.02
N ASP A 255 -13.63 6.85 -6.22
CA ASP A 255 -13.61 7.27 -4.83
C ASP A 255 -13.45 6.09 -3.85
N TYR A 256 -13.37 6.42 -2.55
CA TYR A 256 -13.24 5.41 -1.48
C TYR A 256 -14.40 4.40 -1.48
N GLU A 257 -15.63 4.85 -1.74
CA GLU A 257 -16.82 3.98 -1.74
C GLU A 257 -16.78 3.00 -2.92
N THR A 258 -16.34 3.46 -4.09
CA THR A 258 -16.21 2.64 -5.31
C THR A 258 -15.11 1.57 -5.15
N LYS A 259 -14.01 1.87 -4.43
CA LYS A 259 -12.92 0.91 -4.16
C LYS A 259 -13.38 -0.33 -3.40
N TYR A 260 -14.36 -0.20 -2.53
CA TYR A 260 -14.75 -1.26 -1.60
C TYR A 260 -16.20 -1.72 -1.78
N SER A 261 -16.95 -1.16 -2.75
CA SER A 261 -18.31 -1.57 -3.11
C SER A 261 -18.27 -2.69 -4.16
N SER A 262 -18.93 -3.80 -3.89
CA SER A 262 -19.03 -4.91 -4.83
C SER A 262 -19.82 -4.49 -6.07
N GLY A 263 -19.24 -4.62 -7.27
CA GLY A 263 -19.92 -4.46 -8.55
C GLY A 263 -19.67 -3.14 -9.29
N SER A 264 -18.80 -2.25 -8.79
CA SER A 264 -18.50 -0.95 -9.44
C SER A 264 -17.18 -0.93 -10.22
N SER A 265 -16.39 -2.02 -10.16
CA SER A 265 -15.14 -2.14 -10.91
C SER A 265 -14.95 -3.54 -11.46
N GLU A 266 -14.39 -3.66 -12.66
CA GLU A 266 -13.93 -4.89 -13.29
C GLU A 266 -12.40 -4.96 -13.18
N THR A 267 -11.88 -6.12 -12.78
CA THR A 267 -10.44 -6.39 -12.72
C THR A 267 -10.05 -7.37 -13.79
N LEU A 268 -9.10 -7.01 -14.65
CA LEU A 268 -8.59 -7.85 -15.72
C LEU A 268 -7.15 -8.27 -15.41
N ILE A 269 -6.90 -9.56 -15.23
CA ILE A 269 -5.58 -10.14 -14.99
C ILE A 269 -5.39 -11.37 -15.89
N PRO A 270 -4.39 -11.41 -16.77
CA PRO A 270 -3.51 -10.30 -17.12
C PRO A 270 -4.22 -9.18 -17.87
N ALA A 271 -3.74 -7.94 -17.72
CA ALA A 271 -4.25 -6.79 -18.48
C ALA A 271 -4.06 -7.01 -19.99
N PRO A 272 -5.10 -6.75 -20.82
CA PRO A 272 -4.98 -6.90 -22.29
C PRO A 272 -4.19 -5.73 -22.89
N LEU A 273 -2.86 -5.87 -22.93
CA LEU A 273 -1.90 -4.87 -23.40
C LEU A 273 -0.97 -5.43 -24.48
N PRO A 274 -0.45 -4.57 -25.37
CA PRO A 274 0.64 -4.96 -26.24
C PRO A 274 1.88 -5.39 -25.43
N GLY A 275 2.58 -6.45 -25.87
CA GLY A 275 3.75 -6.97 -25.18
C GLY A 275 4.80 -5.91 -24.79
N PRO A 276 5.22 -5.03 -25.70
CA PRO A 276 6.19 -3.97 -25.36
C PRO A 276 5.70 -3.01 -24.27
N VAL A 277 4.40 -2.70 -24.21
CA VAL A 277 3.82 -1.86 -23.14
C VAL A 277 3.91 -2.58 -21.80
N SER A 278 3.54 -3.86 -21.78
CA SER A 278 3.61 -4.68 -20.55
C SER A 278 5.05 -4.77 -20.03
N GLU A 279 6.03 -4.98 -20.90
CA GLU A 279 7.43 -5.04 -20.49
C GLU A 279 7.94 -3.70 -19.97
N GLU A 280 7.55 -2.59 -20.59
CA GLU A 280 7.94 -1.26 -20.12
C GLU A 280 7.32 -0.92 -18.76
N VAL A 281 6.03 -1.23 -18.53
CA VAL A 281 5.41 -1.06 -17.21
C VAL A 281 6.17 -1.83 -16.13
N ARG A 282 6.49 -3.10 -16.40
CA ARG A 282 7.26 -3.94 -15.46
C ARG A 282 8.65 -3.36 -15.16
N ARG A 283 9.34 -2.86 -16.17
CA ARG A 283 10.64 -2.19 -16.03
C ARG A 283 10.53 -0.93 -15.19
N LEU A 284 9.54 -0.09 -15.46
CA LEU A 284 9.29 1.15 -14.71
C LEU A 284 8.84 0.87 -13.26
N ALA A 285 8.08 -0.20 -13.02
CA ALA A 285 7.68 -0.61 -11.68
C ALA A 285 8.90 -0.96 -10.80
N VAL A 286 9.87 -1.69 -11.35
CA VAL A 286 11.12 -1.99 -10.65
C VAL A 286 11.91 -0.70 -10.35
N LEU A 287 12.02 0.20 -11.32
CA LEU A 287 12.70 1.49 -11.11
C LEU A 287 11.99 2.36 -10.07
N ALA A 288 10.66 2.34 -10.01
CA ALA A 288 9.88 3.09 -9.02
C ALA A 288 10.17 2.61 -7.60
N VAL A 289 10.21 1.29 -7.38
CA VAL A 289 10.58 0.70 -6.09
C VAL A 289 11.99 1.11 -5.66
N GLN A 290 12.94 1.10 -6.60
CA GLN A 290 14.33 1.53 -6.36
C GLN A 290 14.40 3.03 -6.05
N ALA A 291 13.65 3.87 -6.79
CA ALA A 291 13.66 5.32 -6.64
C ALA A 291 13.23 5.79 -5.24
N VAL A 292 12.25 5.13 -4.63
CA VAL A 292 11.78 5.46 -3.28
C VAL A 292 12.55 4.71 -2.18
N GLY A 293 13.44 3.80 -2.55
CA GLY A 293 14.19 2.97 -1.58
C GLY A 293 13.31 1.92 -0.89
N ALA A 294 12.24 1.47 -1.57
CA ALA A 294 11.36 0.42 -1.09
C ALA A 294 11.93 -0.99 -1.33
N GLY A 295 11.30 -2.01 -0.75
CA GLY A 295 11.67 -3.41 -0.93
C GLY A 295 10.76 -4.36 -0.15
N GLY A 296 10.94 -5.66 -0.38
CA GLY A 296 10.03 -6.69 0.13
C GLY A 296 8.83 -6.83 -0.80
N LEU A 297 7.82 -6.01 -0.62
CA LEU A 297 6.63 -5.96 -1.47
C LEU A 297 6.28 -4.51 -1.80
N SER A 298 5.73 -4.30 -3.00
CA SER A 298 5.11 -3.03 -3.41
C SER A 298 4.15 -3.27 -4.55
N ARG A 299 3.14 -2.42 -4.71
CA ARG A 299 2.33 -2.30 -5.92
C ARG A 299 2.55 -0.93 -6.50
N VAL A 300 2.84 -0.89 -7.78
CA VAL A 300 3.07 0.35 -8.52
C VAL A 300 1.93 0.53 -9.51
N ASP A 301 1.30 1.69 -9.47
CA ASP A 301 0.11 2.01 -10.22
C ASP A 301 0.46 2.99 -11.34
N PHE A 302 -0.06 2.73 -12.55
CA PHE A 302 0.27 3.46 -13.77
C PHE A 302 -0.99 3.93 -14.48
N PHE A 303 -0.83 5.01 -15.23
CA PHE A 303 -1.77 5.51 -16.22
C PHE A 303 -1.26 5.21 -17.61
N TYR A 304 -2.07 4.59 -18.45
CA TYR A 304 -1.77 4.35 -19.85
C TYR A 304 -2.77 5.09 -20.74
N GLU A 305 -2.30 6.11 -21.43
CA GLU A 305 -3.08 6.85 -22.41
C GLU A 305 -2.99 6.12 -23.76
N GLU A 306 -4.01 5.35 -24.10
CA GLU A 306 -4.01 4.47 -25.29
C GLU A 306 -3.91 5.25 -26.60
N SER A 307 -4.50 6.47 -26.64
CA SER A 307 -4.51 7.33 -27.82
C SER A 307 -3.13 7.82 -28.24
N SER A 308 -2.25 8.12 -27.29
CA SER A 308 -0.88 8.60 -27.52
C SER A 308 0.17 7.51 -27.34
N GLY A 309 -0.18 6.41 -26.70
CA GLY A 309 0.75 5.38 -26.23
C GLY A 309 1.58 5.82 -25.02
N GLN A 310 1.23 6.92 -24.36
CA GLN A 310 1.96 7.46 -23.22
C GLN A 310 1.72 6.62 -21.97
N LEU A 311 2.80 6.26 -21.30
CA LEU A 311 2.80 5.55 -20.04
C LEU A 311 3.31 6.47 -18.94
N LEU A 312 2.54 6.64 -17.87
CA LEU A 312 2.83 7.53 -16.74
C LEU A 312 2.74 6.76 -15.43
N ILE A 313 3.70 6.98 -14.53
CA ILE A 313 3.59 6.44 -13.17
C ILE A 313 2.67 7.34 -12.36
N ASN A 314 1.73 6.72 -11.62
CA ASN A 314 0.82 7.39 -10.70
C ASN A 314 1.37 7.38 -9.28
N GLU A 315 1.42 6.20 -8.66
CA GLU A 315 1.85 6.05 -7.28
C GLU A 315 2.49 4.69 -6.98
N ILE A 316 3.08 4.55 -5.80
CA ILE A 316 3.56 3.29 -5.23
C ILE A 316 2.91 3.05 -3.87
N ASN A 317 2.45 1.82 -3.64
CA ASN A 317 1.93 1.33 -2.38
C ASN A 317 2.94 0.35 -1.78
N THR A 318 3.56 0.72 -0.67
CA THR A 318 4.65 -0.07 -0.06
C THR A 318 4.16 -1.19 0.87
N LEU A 319 2.88 -1.20 1.21
CA LEU A 319 2.20 -2.26 1.95
C LEU A 319 0.79 -2.48 1.38
N PRO A 320 0.69 -2.97 0.12
CA PRO A 320 -0.57 -3.05 -0.60
C PRO A 320 -1.56 -3.99 0.08
N GLY A 321 -2.85 -3.77 -0.17
CA GLY A 321 -3.93 -4.66 0.28
C GLY A 321 -3.62 -6.13 -0.03
N PHE A 322 -3.96 -7.02 0.92
CA PHE A 322 -3.60 -8.45 0.85
C PHE A 322 -4.81 -9.37 1.08
N THR A 323 -6.02 -8.87 0.76
CA THR A 323 -7.22 -9.72 0.77
C THR A 323 -7.18 -10.71 -0.40
N SER A 324 -8.05 -11.70 -0.41
CA SER A 324 -8.16 -12.65 -1.53
C SER A 324 -8.59 -11.99 -2.86
N GLN A 325 -9.09 -10.76 -2.81
CA GLN A 325 -9.51 -9.97 -3.97
C GLN A 325 -8.58 -8.77 -4.23
N SER A 326 -7.51 -8.62 -3.46
CA SER A 326 -6.53 -7.56 -3.68
C SER A 326 -5.62 -7.88 -4.85
N MET A 327 -5.30 -6.86 -5.64
CA MET A 327 -4.47 -7.02 -6.84
C MET A 327 -3.12 -7.65 -6.55
N TYR A 328 -2.44 -7.26 -5.47
CA TYR A 328 -1.08 -7.76 -5.19
C TYR A 328 -0.99 -9.30 -5.15
N PRO A 329 -1.74 -10.03 -4.31
CA PRO A 329 -1.69 -11.48 -4.31
C PRO A 329 -2.29 -12.11 -5.59
N MET A 330 -3.27 -11.48 -6.24
CA MET A 330 -3.85 -11.99 -7.49
C MET A 330 -2.83 -11.94 -8.64
N LEU A 331 -2.09 -10.84 -8.78
CA LEU A 331 -1.03 -10.66 -9.78
C LEU A 331 0.08 -11.69 -9.61
N TRP A 332 0.48 -11.99 -8.38
CA TRP A 332 1.50 -13.01 -8.13
C TRP A 332 0.97 -14.41 -8.37
N SER A 333 -0.28 -14.69 -8.02
CA SER A 333 -0.91 -15.98 -8.33
C SER A 333 -0.93 -16.24 -9.84
N GLU A 334 -1.32 -15.27 -10.66
CA GLU A 334 -1.28 -15.36 -12.11
C GLU A 334 0.15 -15.42 -12.68
N SER A 335 1.11 -14.85 -11.96
CA SER A 335 2.54 -14.95 -12.30
C SER A 335 3.16 -16.29 -11.87
N GLY A 336 2.38 -17.23 -11.31
CA GLY A 336 2.84 -18.57 -10.91
C GLY A 336 3.37 -18.66 -9.47
N ILE A 337 3.19 -17.64 -8.64
CA ILE A 337 3.55 -17.65 -7.21
C ILE A 337 2.26 -17.69 -6.37
N PRO A 338 1.82 -18.86 -5.90
CA PRO A 338 0.61 -19.00 -5.09
C PRO A 338 0.80 -18.39 -3.69
N LEU A 339 -0.31 -18.16 -2.98
CA LEU A 339 -0.34 -17.45 -1.70
C LEU A 339 0.67 -17.98 -0.68
N GLU A 340 0.74 -19.29 -0.49
CA GLU A 340 1.63 -19.91 0.50
C GLU A 340 3.11 -19.62 0.18
N GLU A 341 3.47 -19.69 -1.10
CA GLU A 341 4.82 -19.40 -1.56
C GLU A 341 5.11 -17.90 -1.46
N LEU A 342 4.15 -17.04 -1.82
CA LEU A 342 4.28 -15.60 -1.74
C LEU A 342 4.57 -15.14 -0.30
N VAL A 343 3.78 -15.58 0.68
CA VAL A 343 4.00 -15.20 2.08
C VAL A 343 5.30 -15.80 2.63
N HIS A 344 5.71 -16.98 2.17
CA HIS A 344 6.99 -17.58 2.52
C HIS A 344 8.16 -16.71 2.02
N GLN A 345 8.16 -16.35 0.74
CA GLN A 345 9.21 -15.49 0.17
C GLN A 345 9.27 -14.14 0.87
N LEU A 346 8.12 -13.54 1.22
CA LEU A 346 8.08 -12.29 1.96
C LEU A 346 8.70 -12.39 3.36
N VAL A 347 8.50 -13.51 4.07
CA VAL A 347 9.17 -13.77 5.37
C VAL A 347 10.67 -13.96 5.19
N GLU A 348 11.11 -14.66 4.15
CA GLU A 348 12.53 -14.85 3.86
C GLU A 348 13.25 -13.54 3.42
N LEU A 349 12.51 -12.62 2.81
CA LEU A 349 12.99 -11.28 2.44
C LEU A 349 13.02 -10.30 3.63
N ALA A 350 12.49 -10.65 4.80
CA ALA A 350 12.43 -9.77 5.96
C ALA A 350 13.85 -9.40 6.47
N ARG A 351 14.03 -8.13 6.83
CA ARG A 351 15.30 -7.58 7.38
C ARG A 351 15.00 -6.58 8.49
#